data_14383e1013901f3724d5f4ca11cb29c8
#
_entry.id   14383e1013901f3724d5f4ca11cb29c8
#
_cell.length_a   1.000
_cell.length_b   1.000
_cell.length_c   1.000
_cell.angle_alpha   90.00
_cell.angle_beta   90.00
_cell.angle_gamma   90.00
#
_symmetry.space_group_name_H-M   'P 1'
#
loop_
_entity.id
_entity.type
_entity.pdbx_description
1 polymer ?
#
loop_
_entity_poly.entity_id
_entity_poly.type
_entity_poly.pdbx_seq_one_letter_code
_entity_poly.pdbx_strand_id
1 'polypeptide(L)'
;MQPHSLKLSPESDLINSIKEYSLSKNLYGYVSGVVGNLRTVCIQCPGNQEVNKFEGNLEIVSLNGHFNKGDVHFTFKFCRWGM
;
A
#
# COMPACT_ATOMS: atom_id res chain seq x y z
N MET A 1 16.57 -15.20 1.69
CA MET A 1 15.28 -14.49 1.75
C MET A 1 14.22 -15.27 0.97
N GLN A 2 13.08 -15.49 1.56
CA GLN A 2 11.99 -16.21 0.91
C GLN A 2 10.96 -15.24 0.36
N PRO A 3 10.51 -15.42 -0.87
CA PRO A 3 9.41 -14.60 -1.39
C PRO A 3 8.09 -14.98 -0.73
N HIS A 4 7.29 -13.97 -0.46
CA HIS A 4 5.94 -14.11 0.06
C HIS A 4 4.96 -13.47 -0.91
N SER A 5 3.79 -14.10 -1.06
CA SER A 5 2.69 -13.54 -1.82
C SER A 5 1.51 -13.26 -0.89
N LEU A 6 0.98 -12.06 -1.00
CA LEU A 6 -0.17 -11.64 -0.22
C LEU A 6 -1.30 -11.25 -1.16
N LYS A 7 -2.41 -11.97 -1.09
CA LYS A 7 -3.61 -11.66 -1.85
C LYS A 7 -4.64 -11.06 -0.92
N LEU A 8 -5.11 -9.88 -1.24
CA LEU A 8 -6.08 -9.17 -0.42
C LEU A 8 -7.48 -9.31 -1.00
N SER A 9 -8.44 -9.49 -0.11
CA SER A 9 -9.85 -9.49 -0.49
C SER A 9 -10.32 -8.06 -0.78
N PRO A 10 -11.45 -7.90 -1.52
CA PRO A 10 -12.03 -6.59 -1.72
C PRO A 10 -12.29 -5.87 -0.39
N GLU A 11 -12.17 -4.55 -0.41
CA GLU A 11 -12.38 -3.67 0.75
C GLU A 11 -11.29 -3.75 1.83
N SER A 12 -10.21 -4.47 1.58
CA SER A 12 -9.06 -4.49 2.48
C SER A 12 -8.28 -3.19 2.39
N ASP A 13 -7.69 -2.79 3.51
CA ASP A 13 -6.74 -1.67 3.54
C ASP A 13 -5.36 -2.21 3.19
N LEU A 14 -4.80 -1.73 2.08
CA LEU A 14 -3.54 -2.24 1.54
C LEU A 14 -2.38 -2.09 2.53
N ILE A 15 -2.18 -0.90 3.05
CA ILE A 15 -1.04 -0.62 3.92
C ILE A 15 -1.18 -1.35 5.25
N ASN A 16 -2.37 -1.31 5.86
CA ASN A 16 -2.62 -2.03 7.10
C ASN A 16 -2.50 -3.53 6.93
N SER A 17 -2.91 -4.06 5.78
CA SER A 17 -2.80 -5.49 5.50
C SER A 17 -1.33 -5.94 5.45
N ILE A 18 -0.47 -5.16 4.81
CA ILE A 18 0.96 -5.44 4.77
C ILE A 18 1.55 -5.32 6.18
N LYS A 19 1.16 -4.29 6.90
CA LYS A 19 1.63 -4.04 8.26
C LYS A 19 1.28 -5.20 9.19
N GLU A 20 0.02 -5.62 9.18
CA GLU A 20 -0.45 -6.73 10.01
C GLU A 20 0.21 -8.05 9.63
N TYR A 21 0.37 -8.30 8.34
CA TYR A 21 1.03 -9.51 7.85
C TYR A 21 2.49 -9.57 8.33
N SER A 22 3.22 -8.47 8.19
CA SER A 22 4.61 -8.43 8.61
C SER A 22 4.75 -8.60 10.12
N LEU A 23 3.82 -8.03 10.89
CA LEU A 23 3.81 -8.17 12.34
C LEU A 23 3.48 -9.59 12.77
N SER A 24 2.43 -10.18 12.20
CA SER A 24 1.98 -11.53 12.58
C SER A 24 3.01 -12.60 12.25
N LYS A 25 3.77 -12.42 11.18
CA LYS A 25 4.80 -13.36 10.74
C LYS A 25 6.19 -12.98 11.25
N ASN A 26 6.31 -11.86 11.96
CA ASN A 26 7.59 -11.37 12.48
C ASN A 26 8.61 -11.17 11.37
N LEU A 27 8.19 -10.52 10.27
CA LEU A 27 8.98 -10.37 9.06
C LEU A 27 9.56 -8.98 8.91
N TYR A 28 10.71 -8.92 8.26
CA TYR A 28 11.24 -7.70 7.68
C TYR A 28 11.57 -7.96 6.21
N GLY A 29 11.49 -6.93 5.39
CA GLY A 29 11.72 -7.11 3.97
C GLY A 29 11.28 -5.92 3.15
N TYR A 30 11.05 -6.16 1.88
CA TYR A 30 10.62 -5.13 0.95
C TYR A 30 9.55 -5.68 0.02
N VAL A 31 8.81 -4.74 -0.60
CA VAL A 31 7.80 -5.08 -1.60
C VAL A 31 8.46 -5.06 -2.96
N SER A 32 8.37 -6.15 -3.71
CA SER A 32 9.00 -6.28 -5.03
C SER A 32 8.01 -6.15 -6.19
N GLY A 33 6.72 -6.27 -5.94
CA GLY A 33 5.72 -6.11 -6.99
C GLY A 33 4.32 -6.04 -6.42
N VAL A 34 3.49 -5.22 -7.05
CA VAL A 34 2.09 -5.04 -6.65
C VAL A 34 1.26 -4.85 -7.90
N VAL A 35 0.11 -5.50 -7.95
CA VAL A 35 -0.92 -5.23 -8.97
C VAL A 35 -2.25 -5.10 -8.26
N GLY A 36 -3.11 -4.24 -8.78
CA GLY A 36 -4.44 -4.12 -8.23
C GLY A 36 -5.06 -2.75 -8.43
N ASN A 37 -6.29 -2.65 -8.00
CA ASN A 37 -7.08 -1.43 -8.07
C ASN A 37 -7.50 -1.01 -6.67
N LEU A 38 -7.66 0.29 -6.51
CA LEU A 38 -8.11 0.90 -5.26
C LEU A 38 -9.36 1.71 -5.51
N ARG A 39 -10.21 1.83 -4.51
CA ARG A 39 -11.39 2.72 -4.55
C ARG A 39 -11.09 4.08 -3.97
N THR A 40 -10.25 4.12 -2.97
CA THR A 40 -9.97 5.34 -2.22
C THR A 40 -8.50 5.38 -1.87
N VAL A 41 -7.89 6.54 -2.08
CA VAL A 41 -6.53 6.83 -1.65
C VAL A 41 -6.54 8.14 -0.89
N CYS A 42 -6.01 8.11 0.31
CA CYS A 42 -5.83 9.30 1.13
C CYS A 42 -4.34 9.60 1.25
N ILE A 43 -3.94 10.81 0.91
CA ILE A 43 -2.55 11.23 0.93
C ILE A 43 -2.40 12.44 1.83
N GLN A 44 -1.45 12.37 2.73
CA GLN A 44 -1.02 13.51 3.53
C GLN A 44 0.46 13.73 3.29
N CYS A 45 0.79 14.91 2.76
CA CYS A 45 2.18 15.27 2.53
C CYS A 45 2.84 15.72 3.83
N PRO A 46 4.15 15.45 4.00
CA PRO A 46 4.89 15.93 5.17
C PRO A 46 4.78 17.44 5.32
N GLY A 47 4.48 17.90 6.53
CA GLY A 47 4.34 19.31 6.82
C GLY A 47 3.00 19.92 6.46
N ASN A 48 2.11 19.15 5.86
CA ASN A 48 0.76 19.59 5.50
C ASN A 48 -0.25 18.83 6.37
N GLN A 49 -1.19 19.56 6.95
CA GLN A 49 -2.23 18.94 7.78
C GLN A 49 -3.45 18.50 6.98
N GLU A 50 -3.55 18.91 5.73
CA GLU A 50 -4.67 18.51 4.88
C GLU A 50 -4.43 17.14 4.29
N VAL A 51 -5.49 16.34 4.28
CA VAL A 51 -5.49 15.03 3.64
C VAL A 51 -6.21 15.14 2.30
N ASN A 52 -5.52 14.76 1.24
CA ASN A 52 -6.11 14.70 -0.08
C ASN A 52 -6.71 13.32 -0.30
N LYS A 53 -7.99 13.28 -0.64
CA LYS A 53 -8.72 12.04 -0.86
C LYS A 53 -9.06 11.89 -2.34
N PHE A 54 -8.67 10.77 -2.91
CA PHE A 54 -8.98 10.41 -4.29
C PHE A 54 -9.91 9.20 -4.28
N GLU A 55 -10.98 9.28 -5.03
CA GLU A 55 -11.96 8.20 -5.13
C GLU A 55 -12.20 7.83 -6.59
N GLY A 56 -12.62 6.60 -6.81
CA GLY A 56 -12.99 6.09 -8.10
C GLY A 56 -12.21 4.87 -8.50
N ASN A 57 -11.96 4.76 -9.80
CA ASN A 57 -11.27 3.61 -10.36
C ASN A 57 -9.77 3.91 -10.41
N LEU A 58 -9.07 3.59 -9.33
CA LEU A 58 -7.66 3.91 -9.15
C LEU A 58 -6.83 2.64 -9.33
N GLU A 59 -5.85 2.70 -10.21
CA GLU A 59 -4.94 1.58 -10.44
C GLU A 59 -3.60 1.84 -9.77
N ILE A 60 -3.07 0.82 -9.11
CA ILE A 60 -1.73 0.90 -8.53
C ILE A 60 -0.71 0.85 -9.65
N VAL A 61 0.09 1.89 -9.79
CA VAL A 61 1.19 1.95 -10.74
C VAL A 61 2.45 1.37 -10.11
N SER A 62 2.77 1.79 -8.90
CA SER A 62 3.90 1.24 -8.18
C SER A 62 3.71 1.41 -6.67
N LEU A 63 4.23 0.45 -5.95
CA LEU A 63 4.36 0.53 -4.50
C LEU A 63 5.74 0.00 -4.16
N ASN A 64 6.60 0.87 -3.67
CA ASN A 64 7.98 0.52 -3.32
C ASN A 64 8.23 0.86 -1.87
N GLY A 65 9.00 0.04 -1.22
CA GLY A 65 9.37 0.31 0.15
C GLY A 65 9.68 -0.93 0.92
N HIS A 66 9.85 -0.76 2.21
CA HIS A 66 10.26 -1.83 3.09
C HIS A 66 9.39 -1.86 4.34
N PHE A 67 9.41 -2.99 5.00
CA PHE A 67 8.71 -3.19 6.26
C PHE A 67 9.60 -3.93 7.24
N ASN A 68 9.36 -3.69 8.53
CA ASN A 68 10.05 -4.38 9.60
C ASN A 68 9.09 -4.57 10.76
N LYS A 69 8.54 -5.77 10.87
CA LYS A 69 7.68 -6.18 12.00
C LYS A 69 6.61 -5.16 12.35
N GLY A 70 5.87 -4.72 11.35
CA GLY A 70 4.79 -3.76 11.53
C GLY A 70 5.13 -2.32 11.22
N ASP A 71 6.41 -1.95 11.16
CA ASP A 71 6.82 -0.65 10.65
C ASP A 71 6.90 -0.69 9.14
N VAL A 72 6.31 0.30 8.47
CA VAL A 72 6.26 0.35 7.00
C VAL A 72 6.67 1.72 6.50
N HIS A 73 7.43 1.71 5.40
CA HIS A 73 7.87 2.92 4.70
C HIS A 73 7.71 2.68 3.21
N PHE A 74 6.68 3.29 2.62
CA PHE A 74 6.36 3.04 1.21
C PHE A 74 6.28 4.33 0.41
N THR A 75 6.73 4.23 -0.85
CA THR A 75 6.47 5.22 -1.89
C THR A 75 5.43 4.62 -2.84
N PHE A 76 4.38 5.38 -3.12
CA PHE A 76 3.20 4.87 -3.81
C PHE A 76 2.85 5.77 -4.99
N LYS A 77 2.55 5.14 -6.13
CA LYS A 77 2.05 5.82 -7.33
C LYS A 77 0.78 5.14 -7.82
N PHE A 78 -0.18 5.94 -8.24
CA PHE A 78 -1.44 5.42 -8.77
C PHE A 78 -1.95 6.29 -9.92
N CYS A 79 -2.80 5.71 -10.75
CA CYS A 79 -3.51 6.40 -11.82
C CYS A 79 -5.01 6.28 -11.63
N ARG A 80 -5.74 7.32 -12.03
CA ARG A 80 -7.19 7.27 -12.06
C ARG A 80 -7.65 7.00 -13.49
N TRP A 81 -8.49 6.01 -13.66
CA TRP A 81 -9.09 5.69 -14.95
C TRP A 81 -10.35 6.54 -15.21
N GLY A 82 -10.64 6.78 -16.48
CA GLY A 82 -11.85 7.50 -16.88
C GLY A 82 -11.78 9.00 -16.81
N MET A 83 -10.59 9.54 -16.71
CA MET A 83 -10.36 10.99 -16.68
C MET A 83 -10.05 11.53 -18.06
#